data_96b5b4226339d60e4e5b9a88e3b24d8e
#
_entry.id   96b5b4226339d60e4e5b9a88e3b24d8e
#
_cell.length_a   1.000
_cell.length_b   1.000
_cell.length_c   1.000
_cell.angle_alpha   90.00
_cell.angle_beta   90.00
_cell.angle_gamma   90.00
#
_symmetry.space_group_name_H-M   'P 1'
#
loop_
_entity.id
_entity.type
_entity.pdbx_description
1 polymer ?
#
loop_
_entity_poly.entity_id
_entity_poly.type
_entity_poly.pdbx_seq_one_letter_code
_entity_poly.pdbx_strand_id
1 'polypeptide(L)'
;MTFPPEGTSMRYSFRTLRSKLFFAAVLVSPITSLAQSDSKLRSNYVVSVQDLKLAGKGHAAFDKGSRLLEKGDTAGSVAYLERAISESPEHYKAYYDLGVAYFRLGHLAEAEQAFQKAIDLTGGGFAPPQFALGAIFCQKQEFLLAETILQRGVEIESGSAIGKYYLASAQLGLNRLVEAERSAEQALVRNANLAEAYLLLARIHQRQRNAPAVARDLEVYLKMDTHKEFARRMADKIQQEMAQDTAAAVIAAIRP
;
A
#
# COMPACT_ATOMS: atom_id res chain seq x y z
N MET A 1 56.72 15.90 13.94
CA MET A 1 55.69 14.84 14.21
C MET A 1 54.59 15.47 15.00
N THR A 2 53.54 15.89 14.32
CA THR A 2 52.35 16.50 14.94
C THR A 2 51.13 15.75 14.40
N PHE A 3 50.39 15.11 15.30
CA PHE A 3 49.13 14.40 15.01
C PHE A 3 48.01 15.40 14.69
N PRO A 4 47.13 15.08 13.73
CA PRO A 4 45.90 15.87 13.53
C PRO A 4 44.84 15.48 14.56
N PRO A 5 43.89 16.41 14.92
CA PRO A 5 42.88 16.14 15.90
C PRO A 5 41.73 15.29 15.32
N GLU A 6 41.32 14.29 16.09
CA GLU A 6 40.09 13.53 15.93
C GLU A 6 38.87 14.41 16.14
N GLY A 7 37.80 14.10 15.42
CA GLY A 7 36.44 14.48 15.86
C GLY A 7 35.57 15.15 14.83
N THR A 8 35.23 14.47 13.73
CA THR A 8 34.00 14.76 12.98
C THR A 8 32.98 13.64 13.26
N SER A 9 32.24 13.84 14.34
CA SER A 9 31.03 13.09 14.66
C SER A 9 30.01 13.32 13.54
N MET A 10 29.87 12.34 12.64
CA MET A 10 28.70 12.26 11.74
C MET A 10 27.45 12.02 12.59
N ARG A 11 26.79 13.10 12.95
CA ARG A 11 25.42 13.05 13.47
C ARG A 11 24.50 12.66 12.32
N TYR A 12 24.39 11.36 12.05
CA TYR A 12 23.29 10.84 11.25
C TYR A 12 21.99 11.17 11.98
N SER A 13 21.21 12.03 11.33
CA SER A 13 19.92 12.48 11.85
C SER A 13 18.97 11.28 12.03
N PHE A 14 18.70 10.93 13.28
CA PHE A 14 17.71 9.93 13.69
C PHE A 14 16.27 10.18 13.15
N ARG A 15 16.04 11.31 12.49
CA ARG A 15 14.77 11.68 11.87
C ARG A 15 14.38 10.78 10.68
N THR A 16 15.35 10.28 9.92
CA THR A 16 15.06 9.49 8.70
C THR A 16 14.72 8.03 9.00
N LEU A 17 15.20 7.47 10.12
CA LEU A 17 14.92 6.08 10.49
C LEU A 17 13.49 5.89 11.05
N ARG A 18 12.94 6.92 11.72
CA ARG A 18 11.58 6.87 12.28
C ARG A 18 10.48 6.93 11.22
N SER A 19 10.72 7.61 10.09
CA SER A 19 9.76 7.67 8.99
C SER A 19 9.65 6.34 8.23
N LYS A 20 10.77 5.57 8.12
CA LYS A 20 10.81 4.30 7.37
C LYS A 20 9.95 3.20 8.00
N LEU A 21 9.97 3.08 9.33
CA LEU A 21 9.18 2.07 10.05
C LEU A 21 7.67 2.33 10.02
N PHE A 22 7.28 3.59 9.82
CA PHE A 22 5.87 3.97 9.83
C PHE A 22 5.15 3.68 8.51
N PHE A 23 5.82 3.88 7.37
CA PHE A 23 5.28 3.50 6.06
C PHE A 23 5.09 1.98 5.95
N ALA A 24 6.02 1.19 6.48
CA ALA A 24 5.92 -0.26 6.43
C ALA A 24 4.72 -0.83 7.20
N ALA A 25 4.35 -0.23 8.34
CA ALA A 25 3.26 -0.73 9.17
C ALA A 25 1.86 -0.41 8.59
N VAL A 26 1.70 0.72 7.89
CA VAL A 26 0.42 1.14 7.31
C VAL A 26 0.13 0.41 5.99
N LEU A 27 1.17 -0.02 5.26
CA LEU A 27 1.02 -0.56 3.91
C LEU A 27 0.81 -2.09 3.86
N VAL A 28 1.06 -2.82 4.96
CA VAL A 28 0.94 -4.29 4.95
C VAL A 28 -0.52 -4.75 5.06
N SER A 29 -1.36 -4.00 5.79
CA SER A 29 -2.76 -4.40 6.04
C SER A 29 -3.66 -4.39 4.79
N PRO A 30 -3.63 -3.40 3.87
CA PRO A 30 -4.59 -3.34 2.77
C PRO A 30 -4.33 -4.33 1.62
N ILE A 31 -3.10 -4.82 1.41
CA ILE A 31 -2.87 -5.82 0.34
C ILE A 31 -3.49 -7.17 0.70
N THR A 32 -3.62 -7.49 2.00
CA THR A 32 -4.41 -8.66 2.40
C THR A 32 -5.90 -8.48 2.08
N SER A 33 -6.38 -7.22 2.07
CA SER A 33 -7.75 -6.85 1.70
C SER A 33 -7.96 -6.85 0.17
N LEU A 34 -6.94 -6.60 -0.65
CA LEU A 34 -7.03 -6.72 -2.11
C LEU A 34 -7.47 -8.13 -2.54
N ALA A 35 -6.88 -9.18 -1.96
CA ALA A 35 -7.26 -10.56 -2.27
C ALA A 35 -8.68 -10.92 -1.76
N GLN A 36 -9.19 -10.24 -0.72
CA GLN A 36 -10.54 -10.47 -0.19
C GLN A 36 -11.63 -9.68 -0.93
N SER A 37 -11.30 -8.50 -1.50
CA SER A 37 -12.28 -7.72 -2.27
C SER A 37 -12.58 -8.35 -3.62
N ASP A 38 -11.63 -9.04 -4.25
CA ASP A 38 -11.82 -9.71 -5.53
C ASP A 38 -12.84 -10.87 -5.49
N SER A 39 -13.05 -11.51 -4.34
CA SER A 39 -14.03 -12.58 -4.21
C SER A 39 -15.50 -12.09 -4.35
N LYS A 40 -15.77 -10.83 -4.01
CA LYS A 40 -17.09 -10.20 -4.17
C LYS A 40 -17.31 -9.54 -5.54
N LEU A 41 -16.23 -9.16 -6.22
CA LEU A 41 -16.29 -8.54 -7.55
C LEU A 41 -16.50 -9.57 -8.69
N ARG A 42 -16.40 -10.87 -8.41
CA ARG A 42 -16.60 -11.94 -9.42
C ARG A 42 -17.98 -12.00 -10.05
N SER A 43 -18.98 -11.25 -9.56
CA SER A 43 -20.37 -11.40 -10.03
C SER A 43 -20.76 -10.60 -11.29
N ASN A 44 -19.91 -9.68 -11.78
CA ASN A 44 -20.25 -8.81 -12.92
C ASN A 44 -19.18 -8.69 -14.02
N TYR A 45 -18.24 -9.62 -14.09
CA TYR A 45 -17.26 -9.60 -15.18
C TYR A 45 -17.89 -10.10 -16.49
N VAL A 46 -17.92 -9.24 -17.50
CA VAL A 46 -17.96 -9.68 -18.88
C VAL A 46 -16.74 -10.57 -19.08
N VAL A 47 -16.97 -11.88 -19.29
CA VAL A 47 -15.90 -12.85 -19.55
C VAL A 47 -15.13 -12.37 -20.77
N SER A 48 -13.91 -11.88 -20.57
CA SER A 48 -13.09 -11.43 -21.69
C SER A 48 -12.68 -12.62 -22.55
N VAL A 49 -12.37 -12.37 -23.83
CA VAL A 49 -11.81 -13.40 -24.71
C VAL A 49 -10.53 -13.98 -24.11
N GLN A 50 -9.78 -13.20 -23.33
CA GLN A 50 -8.60 -13.66 -22.59
C GLN A 50 -8.98 -14.63 -21.47
N ASP A 51 -10.06 -14.38 -20.73
CA ASP A 51 -10.53 -15.28 -19.67
C ASP A 51 -11.00 -16.64 -20.24
N LEU A 52 -11.61 -16.64 -21.44
CA LEU A 52 -11.97 -17.89 -22.13
C LEU A 52 -10.75 -18.71 -22.56
N LYS A 53 -9.66 -18.05 -22.95
CA LYS A 53 -8.39 -18.73 -23.26
C LYS A 53 -7.72 -19.35 -22.03
N LEU A 54 -7.96 -18.79 -20.84
CA LEU A 54 -7.40 -19.26 -19.58
C LEU A 54 -8.10 -20.51 -19.02
N ALA A 55 -9.29 -20.88 -19.54
CA ALA A 55 -10.03 -22.08 -19.13
C ALA A 55 -9.37 -23.43 -19.55
N GLY A 56 -8.14 -23.38 -20.06
CA GLY A 56 -7.37 -24.52 -20.51
C GLY A 56 -6.45 -25.16 -19.47
N LYS A 57 -5.28 -25.59 -19.94
CA LYS A 57 -4.22 -26.15 -19.09
C LYS A 57 -3.82 -25.14 -18.01
N GLY A 58 -3.55 -25.63 -16.80
CA GLY A 58 -3.15 -24.77 -15.68
C GLY A 58 -4.30 -24.21 -14.82
N HIS A 59 -5.55 -24.21 -15.30
CA HIS A 59 -6.67 -23.62 -14.56
C HIS A 59 -6.93 -24.33 -13.22
N ALA A 60 -6.88 -25.66 -13.19
CA ALA A 60 -7.07 -26.42 -11.94
C ALA A 60 -5.98 -26.15 -10.90
N ALA A 61 -4.73 -25.96 -11.35
CA ALA A 61 -3.63 -25.56 -10.47
C ALA A 61 -3.82 -24.12 -9.98
N PHE A 62 -4.19 -23.19 -10.87
CA PHE A 62 -4.53 -21.82 -10.50
C PHE A 62 -5.63 -21.76 -9.43
N ASP A 63 -6.77 -22.42 -9.66
CA ASP A 63 -7.89 -22.45 -8.72
C ASP A 63 -7.49 -23.01 -7.35
N LYS A 64 -6.61 -24.00 -7.31
CA LYS A 64 -6.11 -24.55 -6.06
C LYS A 64 -5.17 -23.57 -5.37
N GLY A 65 -4.24 -22.95 -6.09
CA GLY A 65 -3.32 -21.93 -5.58
C GLY A 65 -4.08 -20.73 -5.02
N SER A 66 -5.02 -20.16 -5.77
CA SER A 66 -5.86 -19.04 -5.34
C SER A 66 -6.65 -19.36 -4.07
N ARG A 67 -7.27 -20.55 -3.99
CA ARG A 67 -7.99 -20.99 -2.79
C ARG A 67 -7.09 -21.15 -1.57
N LEU A 68 -5.86 -21.61 -1.71
CA LEU A 68 -4.89 -21.69 -0.63
C LEU A 68 -4.50 -20.28 -0.16
N LEU A 69 -4.26 -19.38 -1.11
CA LEU A 69 -3.94 -17.97 -0.83
C LEU A 69 -5.09 -17.27 -0.07
N GLU A 70 -6.34 -17.49 -0.48
CA GLU A 70 -7.55 -16.99 0.20
C GLU A 70 -7.69 -17.53 1.64
N LYS A 71 -7.32 -18.80 1.86
CA LYS A 71 -7.34 -19.43 3.19
C LYS A 71 -6.16 -19.04 4.08
N GLY A 72 -5.21 -18.25 3.57
CA GLY A 72 -4.01 -17.83 4.30
C GLY A 72 -2.84 -18.81 4.23
N ASP A 73 -2.98 -19.95 3.55
CA ASP A 73 -1.86 -20.84 3.25
C ASP A 73 -1.05 -20.29 2.08
N THR A 74 -0.34 -19.20 2.39
CA THR A 74 0.44 -18.47 1.39
C THR A 74 1.60 -19.29 0.85
N ALA A 75 2.31 -20.02 1.72
CA ALA A 75 3.43 -20.87 1.28
C ALA A 75 2.95 -22.03 0.40
N GLY A 76 1.85 -22.67 0.78
CA GLY A 76 1.25 -23.75 0.00
C GLY A 76 0.71 -23.29 -1.36
N SER A 77 0.31 -22.01 -1.49
CA SER A 77 -0.22 -21.46 -2.75
C SER A 77 0.83 -21.35 -3.84
N VAL A 78 2.09 -21.01 -3.49
CA VAL A 78 3.18 -20.72 -4.44
C VAL A 78 3.38 -21.86 -5.43
N ALA A 79 3.57 -23.11 -4.96
CA ALA A 79 3.83 -24.24 -5.83
C ALA A 79 2.71 -24.52 -6.86
N TYR A 80 1.44 -24.26 -6.46
CA TYR A 80 0.31 -24.42 -7.37
C TYR A 80 0.21 -23.29 -8.39
N LEU A 81 0.54 -22.05 -7.99
CA LEU A 81 0.55 -20.90 -8.90
C LEU A 81 1.70 -21.00 -9.91
N GLU A 82 2.89 -21.42 -9.47
CA GLU A 82 4.02 -21.72 -10.36
C GLU A 82 3.69 -22.83 -11.35
N ARG A 83 3.02 -23.88 -10.90
CA ARG A 83 2.52 -24.94 -11.78
C ARG A 83 1.51 -24.39 -12.78
N ALA A 84 0.57 -23.55 -12.37
CA ALA A 84 -0.40 -22.92 -13.28
C ALA A 84 0.31 -22.12 -14.38
N ILE A 85 1.35 -21.37 -14.02
CA ILE A 85 2.19 -20.60 -14.93
C ILE A 85 2.98 -21.52 -15.87
N SER A 86 3.54 -22.62 -15.37
CA SER A 86 4.27 -23.58 -16.21
C SER A 86 3.38 -24.25 -17.26
N GLU A 87 2.12 -24.54 -16.90
CA GLU A 87 1.12 -25.14 -17.80
C GLU A 87 0.48 -24.10 -18.75
N SER A 88 0.42 -22.81 -18.33
CA SER A 88 -0.12 -21.69 -19.10
C SER A 88 0.68 -20.41 -18.83
N PRO A 89 1.76 -20.14 -19.58
CA PRO A 89 2.63 -18.97 -19.39
C PRO A 89 1.94 -17.62 -19.62
N GLU A 90 0.76 -17.60 -20.24
CA GLU A 90 -0.04 -16.38 -20.45
C GLU A 90 -1.08 -16.14 -19.36
N HIS A 91 -1.08 -16.95 -18.28
CA HIS A 91 -2.07 -16.88 -17.22
C HIS A 91 -1.81 -15.67 -16.28
N TYR A 92 -2.17 -14.46 -16.71
CA TYR A 92 -1.89 -13.22 -15.99
C TYR A 92 -2.42 -13.19 -14.54
N LYS A 93 -3.60 -13.83 -14.27
CA LYS A 93 -4.15 -13.93 -12.91
C LYS A 93 -3.28 -14.80 -12.00
N ALA A 94 -2.63 -15.86 -12.55
CA ALA A 94 -1.71 -16.68 -11.78
C ALA A 94 -0.44 -15.89 -11.41
N TYR A 95 0.08 -15.05 -12.30
CA TYR A 95 1.18 -14.14 -11.97
C TYR A 95 0.77 -13.11 -10.91
N TYR A 96 -0.44 -12.56 -10.99
CA TYR A 96 -0.93 -11.64 -9.98
C TYR A 96 -1.02 -12.32 -8.60
N ASP A 97 -1.68 -13.47 -8.50
CA ASP A 97 -1.81 -14.22 -7.25
C ASP A 97 -0.45 -14.67 -6.70
N LEU A 98 0.49 -15.06 -7.58
CA LEU A 98 1.86 -15.39 -7.19
C LEU A 98 2.58 -14.16 -6.63
N GLY A 99 2.41 -12.99 -7.24
CA GLY A 99 2.92 -11.73 -6.73
C GLY A 99 2.35 -11.40 -5.34
N VAL A 100 1.05 -11.63 -5.11
CA VAL A 100 0.42 -11.48 -3.80
C VAL A 100 1.01 -12.46 -2.79
N ALA A 101 1.24 -13.72 -3.18
CA ALA A 101 1.86 -14.72 -2.33
C ALA A 101 3.28 -14.31 -1.92
N TYR A 102 4.12 -13.93 -2.87
CA TYR A 102 5.48 -13.45 -2.59
C TYR A 102 5.49 -12.20 -1.73
N PHE A 103 4.60 -11.25 -2.00
CA PHE A 103 4.46 -10.05 -1.18
C PHE A 103 4.15 -10.39 0.29
N ARG A 104 3.20 -11.29 0.53
CA ARG A 104 2.83 -11.75 1.89
C ARG A 104 3.98 -12.49 2.59
N LEU A 105 4.83 -13.18 1.84
CA LEU A 105 6.02 -13.86 2.35
C LEU A 105 7.21 -12.90 2.56
N GLY A 106 7.10 -11.63 2.16
CA GLY A 106 8.16 -10.65 2.26
C GLY A 106 9.18 -10.70 1.11
N HIS A 107 8.94 -11.50 0.09
CA HIS A 107 9.78 -11.66 -1.09
C HIS A 107 9.44 -10.55 -2.10
N LEU A 108 9.85 -9.31 -1.79
CA LEU A 108 9.41 -8.13 -2.53
C LEU A 108 9.90 -8.10 -3.97
N ALA A 109 11.11 -8.59 -4.24
CA ALA A 109 11.68 -8.58 -5.59
C ALA A 109 10.93 -9.55 -6.53
N GLU A 110 10.59 -10.75 -6.03
CA GLU A 110 9.81 -11.75 -6.75
C GLU A 110 8.37 -11.27 -6.95
N ALA A 111 7.80 -10.58 -5.96
CA ALA A 111 6.48 -9.97 -6.07
C ALA A 111 6.43 -8.91 -7.18
N GLU A 112 7.43 -8.02 -7.23
CA GLU A 112 7.54 -7.00 -8.29
C GLU A 112 7.59 -7.65 -9.68
N GLN A 113 8.42 -8.68 -9.86
CA GLN A 113 8.54 -9.39 -11.13
C GLN A 113 7.22 -10.04 -11.55
N ALA A 114 6.54 -10.69 -10.62
CA ALA A 114 5.26 -11.35 -10.89
C ALA A 114 4.16 -10.34 -11.24
N PHE A 115 4.05 -9.22 -10.51
CA PHE A 115 3.10 -8.16 -10.85
C PHE A 115 3.41 -7.48 -12.18
N GLN A 116 4.70 -7.20 -12.46
CA GLN A 116 5.09 -6.64 -13.75
C GLN A 116 4.70 -7.57 -14.90
N LYS A 117 4.93 -8.89 -14.73
CA LYS A 117 4.54 -9.87 -15.75
C LYS A 117 3.03 -9.90 -15.98
N ALA A 118 2.22 -9.77 -14.93
CA ALA A 118 0.76 -9.67 -15.05
C ALA A 118 0.34 -8.41 -15.83
N ILE A 119 1.02 -7.28 -15.62
CA ILE A 119 0.80 -6.03 -16.36
C ILE A 119 1.15 -6.22 -17.84
N ASP A 120 2.33 -6.78 -18.12
CA ASP A 120 2.81 -6.99 -19.50
C ASP A 120 1.86 -7.88 -20.31
N LEU A 121 1.41 -8.99 -19.71
CA LEU A 121 0.49 -9.92 -20.34
C LEU A 121 -0.88 -9.32 -20.67
N THR A 122 -1.31 -8.31 -19.91
CA THR A 122 -2.60 -7.64 -20.11
C THR A 122 -2.49 -6.33 -20.88
N GLY A 123 -1.28 -5.95 -21.31
CA GLY A 123 -1.04 -4.64 -21.91
C GLY A 123 -1.42 -3.49 -20.97
N GLY A 124 -1.37 -3.74 -19.66
CA GLY A 124 -1.76 -2.81 -18.62
C GLY A 124 -3.27 -2.74 -18.33
N GLY A 125 -4.11 -3.51 -19.01
CA GLY A 125 -5.58 -3.42 -18.87
C GLY A 125 -6.18 -4.05 -17.60
N PHE A 126 -5.35 -4.62 -16.72
CA PHE A 126 -5.77 -5.23 -15.44
C PHE A 126 -5.17 -4.42 -14.27
N ALA A 127 -5.99 -3.61 -13.60
CA ALA A 127 -5.54 -2.64 -12.60
C ALA A 127 -4.93 -3.22 -11.30
N PRO A 128 -5.36 -4.36 -10.73
CA PRO A 128 -4.86 -4.85 -9.46
C PRO A 128 -3.34 -4.96 -9.32
N PRO A 129 -2.56 -5.46 -10.30
CA PRO A 129 -1.10 -5.49 -10.16
C PRO A 129 -0.45 -4.10 -10.16
N GLN A 130 -1.05 -3.08 -10.83
CA GLN A 130 -0.56 -1.70 -10.70
C GLN A 130 -0.73 -1.18 -9.26
N PHE A 131 -1.85 -1.48 -8.62
CA PHE A 131 -2.06 -1.09 -7.22
C PHE A 131 -1.08 -1.79 -6.29
N ALA A 132 -0.82 -3.08 -6.51
CA ALA A 132 0.13 -3.85 -5.73
C ALA A 132 1.58 -3.35 -5.90
N LEU A 133 2.01 -3.08 -7.14
CA LEU A 133 3.32 -2.47 -7.40
C LEU A 133 3.44 -1.07 -6.78
N GLY A 134 2.40 -0.26 -6.92
CA GLY A 134 2.37 1.05 -6.29
C GLY A 134 2.53 0.99 -4.78
N ALA A 135 1.90 0.01 -4.12
CA ALA A 135 2.07 -0.22 -2.69
C ALA A 135 3.52 -0.62 -2.34
N ILE A 136 4.15 -1.49 -3.13
CA ILE A 136 5.56 -1.87 -2.94
C ILE A 136 6.47 -0.64 -3.11
N PHE A 137 6.26 0.17 -4.15
CA PHE A 137 7.04 1.39 -4.36
C PHE A 137 6.84 2.42 -3.24
N CYS A 138 5.62 2.56 -2.70
CA CYS A 138 5.39 3.37 -1.49
C CYS A 138 6.20 2.85 -0.30
N GLN A 139 6.25 1.53 -0.10
CA GLN A 139 7.02 0.90 0.97
C GLN A 139 8.53 1.15 0.79
N LYS A 140 9.03 1.11 -0.44
CA LYS A 140 10.42 1.42 -0.80
C LYS A 140 10.72 2.93 -0.79
N GLN A 141 9.70 3.78 -0.58
CA GLN A 141 9.78 5.24 -0.65
C GLN A 141 10.10 5.78 -2.08
N GLU A 142 9.84 4.98 -3.09
CA GLU A 142 9.97 5.35 -4.50
C GLU A 142 8.66 6.02 -4.97
N PHE A 143 8.31 7.13 -4.32
CA PHE A 143 6.98 7.73 -4.42
C PHE A 143 6.60 8.23 -5.82
N LEU A 144 7.57 8.68 -6.63
CA LEU A 144 7.31 9.08 -8.02
C LEU A 144 6.92 7.89 -8.90
N LEU A 145 7.60 6.74 -8.72
CA LEU A 145 7.24 5.51 -9.42
C LEU A 145 5.89 5.00 -8.95
N ALA A 146 5.66 5.03 -7.61
CA ALA A 146 4.38 4.68 -7.04
C ALA A 146 3.24 5.52 -7.63
N GLU A 147 3.36 6.85 -7.63
CA GLU A 147 2.34 7.73 -8.19
C GLU A 147 2.06 7.41 -9.66
N THR A 148 3.11 7.25 -10.47
CA THR A 148 2.98 6.98 -11.91
C THR A 148 2.21 5.68 -12.18
N ILE A 149 2.54 4.59 -11.48
CA ILE A 149 1.88 3.30 -11.70
C ILE A 149 0.45 3.29 -11.13
N LEU A 150 0.24 3.95 -9.98
CA LEU A 150 -1.08 4.05 -9.34
C LEU A 150 -2.05 4.91 -10.13
N GLN A 151 -1.59 5.99 -10.76
CA GLN A 151 -2.42 6.79 -11.67
C GLN A 151 -2.94 5.96 -12.84
N ARG A 152 -2.07 5.16 -13.48
CA ARG A 152 -2.48 4.24 -14.55
C ARG A 152 -3.52 3.22 -14.04
N GLY A 153 -3.31 2.64 -12.87
CA GLY A 153 -4.27 1.73 -12.26
C GLY A 153 -5.63 2.38 -12.00
N VAL A 154 -5.64 3.62 -11.48
CA VAL A 154 -6.87 4.39 -11.21
C VAL A 154 -7.56 4.83 -12.52
N GLU A 155 -6.85 5.08 -13.61
CA GLU A 155 -7.43 5.35 -14.93
C GLU A 155 -8.21 4.14 -15.46
N ILE A 156 -7.68 2.93 -15.24
CA ILE A 156 -8.34 1.67 -15.65
C ILE A 156 -9.53 1.37 -14.74
N GLU A 157 -9.34 1.49 -13.42
CA GLU A 157 -10.35 1.19 -12.41
C GLU A 157 -10.58 2.40 -11.50
N SER A 158 -11.31 3.40 -12.03
CA SER A 158 -11.59 4.66 -11.32
C SER A 158 -12.44 4.48 -10.05
N GLY A 159 -13.10 3.35 -9.89
CA GLY A 159 -13.90 2.97 -8.72
C GLY A 159 -13.09 2.39 -7.55
N SER A 160 -11.84 2.05 -7.75
CA SER A 160 -11.04 1.37 -6.73
C SER A 160 -10.72 2.27 -5.53
N ALA A 161 -11.28 1.94 -4.36
CA ALA A 161 -10.95 2.61 -3.11
C ALA A 161 -9.48 2.38 -2.72
N ILE A 162 -8.98 1.16 -2.93
CA ILE A 162 -7.61 0.77 -2.62
C ILE A 162 -6.61 1.48 -3.54
N GLY A 163 -6.91 1.56 -4.84
CA GLY A 163 -6.05 2.30 -5.78
C GLY A 163 -5.90 3.76 -5.38
N LYS A 164 -7.01 4.43 -5.01
CA LYS A 164 -7.01 5.82 -4.54
C LYS A 164 -6.30 6.01 -3.21
N TYR A 165 -6.44 5.06 -2.29
CA TYR A 165 -5.73 5.05 -1.01
C TYR A 165 -4.21 5.01 -1.22
N TYR A 166 -3.71 4.10 -2.08
CA TYR A 166 -2.27 4.03 -2.37
C TYR A 166 -1.77 5.25 -3.12
N LEU A 167 -2.58 5.80 -4.04
CA LEU A 167 -2.25 7.05 -4.73
C LEU A 167 -2.10 8.20 -3.73
N ALA A 168 -3.02 8.33 -2.76
CA ALA A 168 -2.92 9.30 -1.68
C ALA A 168 -1.64 9.08 -0.83
N SER A 169 -1.28 7.83 -0.58
CA SER A 169 -0.05 7.48 0.17
C SER A 169 1.21 7.91 -0.59
N ALA A 170 1.26 7.71 -1.90
CA ALA A 170 2.37 8.16 -2.74
C ALA A 170 2.46 9.69 -2.77
N GLN A 171 1.33 10.38 -2.95
CA GLN A 171 1.24 11.84 -2.94
C GLN A 171 1.65 12.44 -1.60
N LEU A 172 1.26 11.82 -0.47
CA LEU A 172 1.76 12.22 0.85
C LEU A 172 3.28 12.07 0.95
N GLY A 173 3.84 10.98 0.43
CA GLY A 173 5.28 10.77 0.37
C GLY A 173 6.02 11.85 -0.42
N LEU A 174 5.40 12.35 -1.50
CA LEU A 174 5.87 13.48 -2.31
C LEU A 174 5.59 14.85 -1.68
N ASN A 175 4.97 14.90 -0.50
CA ASN A 175 4.52 16.13 0.17
C ASN A 175 3.48 16.95 -0.63
N ARG A 176 2.74 16.29 -1.53
CA ARG A 176 1.62 16.88 -2.28
C ARG A 176 0.34 16.75 -1.45
N LEU A 177 0.23 17.58 -0.40
CA LEU A 177 -0.76 17.39 0.66
C LEU A 177 -2.21 17.54 0.18
N VAL A 178 -2.47 18.49 -0.73
CA VAL A 178 -3.82 18.77 -1.26
C VAL A 178 -4.31 17.62 -2.15
N GLU A 179 -3.43 17.11 -3.02
CA GLU A 179 -3.74 15.98 -3.88
C GLU A 179 -3.93 14.69 -3.07
N ALA A 180 -3.08 14.49 -2.05
CA ALA A 180 -3.16 13.34 -1.15
C ALA A 180 -4.50 13.32 -0.38
N GLU A 181 -4.93 14.47 0.15
CA GLU A 181 -6.21 14.61 0.84
C GLU A 181 -7.37 14.26 -0.07
N ARG A 182 -7.42 14.86 -1.27
CA ARG A 182 -8.45 14.58 -2.28
C ARG A 182 -8.51 13.09 -2.64
N SER A 183 -7.37 12.45 -2.87
CA SER A 183 -7.31 11.03 -3.22
C SER A 183 -7.78 10.14 -2.07
N ALA A 184 -7.41 10.47 -0.82
CA ALA A 184 -7.85 9.75 0.38
C ALA A 184 -9.37 9.90 0.62
N GLU A 185 -9.92 11.09 0.46
CA GLU A 185 -11.36 11.34 0.54
C GLU A 185 -12.12 10.56 -0.55
N GLN A 186 -11.61 10.56 -1.78
CA GLN A 186 -12.20 9.77 -2.86
C GLN A 186 -12.15 8.26 -2.59
N ALA A 187 -11.13 7.76 -1.89
CA ALA A 187 -11.10 6.37 -1.43
C ALA A 187 -12.25 6.08 -0.45
N LEU A 188 -12.49 6.99 0.51
CA LEU A 188 -13.57 6.87 1.49
C LEU A 188 -14.97 7.01 0.87
N VAL A 189 -15.13 7.83 -0.17
CA VAL A 189 -16.38 7.90 -0.95
C VAL A 189 -16.72 6.53 -1.58
N ARG A 190 -15.70 5.76 -1.98
CA ARG A 190 -15.88 4.42 -2.55
C ARG A 190 -16.01 3.32 -1.50
N ASN A 191 -15.30 3.45 -0.39
CA ASN A 191 -15.37 2.53 0.74
C ASN A 191 -15.21 3.31 2.05
N ALA A 192 -16.33 3.71 2.64
CA ALA A 192 -16.35 4.43 3.92
C ALA A 192 -15.79 3.60 5.10
N ASN A 193 -15.67 2.27 4.92
CA ASN A 193 -15.13 1.36 5.95
C ASN A 193 -13.62 1.11 5.80
N LEU A 194 -12.92 1.84 4.94
CA LEU A 194 -11.47 1.74 4.79
C LEU A 194 -10.78 2.51 5.94
N ALA A 195 -10.60 1.84 7.07
CA ALA A 195 -10.04 2.45 8.29
C ALA A 195 -8.66 3.10 8.05
N GLU A 196 -7.82 2.45 7.24
CA GLU A 196 -6.48 2.93 6.90
C GLU A 196 -6.50 4.28 6.19
N ALA A 197 -7.57 4.61 5.45
CA ALA A 197 -7.70 5.91 4.80
C ALA A 197 -7.94 7.05 5.80
N TYR A 198 -8.63 6.80 6.92
CA TYR A 198 -8.75 7.78 8.01
C TYR A 198 -7.41 8.02 8.71
N LEU A 199 -6.62 6.96 8.93
CA LEU A 199 -5.27 7.11 9.47
C LEU A 199 -4.37 7.89 8.51
N LEU A 200 -4.52 7.67 7.20
CA LEU A 200 -3.80 8.43 6.18
C LEU A 200 -4.21 9.90 6.18
N LEU A 201 -5.51 10.21 6.27
CA LEU A 201 -6.02 11.58 6.41
C LEU A 201 -5.47 12.25 7.67
N ALA A 202 -5.47 11.57 8.81
CA ALA A 202 -4.87 12.10 10.03
C ALA A 202 -3.39 12.48 9.83
N ARG A 203 -2.65 11.68 9.05
CA ARG A 203 -1.25 11.99 8.69
C ARG A 203 -1.13 13.17 7.74
N ILE A 204 -2.01 13.29 6.76
CA ILE A 204 -2.05 14.43 5.85
C ILE A 204 -2.35 15.70 6.63
N HIS A 205 -3.40 15.70 7.47
CA HIS A 205 -3.78 16.85 8.29
C HIS A 205 -2.72 17.20 9.34
N GLN A 206 -1.98 16.22 9.88
CA GLN A 206 -0.82 16.48 10.73
C GLN A 206 0.26 17.27 9.97
N ARG A 207 0.55 16.90 8.71
CA ARG A 207 1.50 17.67 7.88
C ARG A 207 1.00 19.07 7.55
N GLN A 208 -0.32 19.24 7.41
CA GLN A 208 -0.98 20.54 7.23
C GLN A 208 -1.09 21.34 8.54
N ARG A 209 -0.72 20.79 9.68
CA ARG A 209 -0.88 21.37 11.03
C ARG A 209 -2.34 21.66 11.41
N ASN A 210 -3.27 20.88 10.87
CA ASN A 210 -4.71 20.98 11.15
C ASN A 210 -5.11 20.04 12.30
N ALA A 211 -4.84 20.45 13.54
CA ALA A 211 -5.10 19.64 14.74
C ALA A 211 -6.57 19.20 14.91
N PRO A 212 -7.59 20.04 14.65
CA PRO A 212 -8.99 19.60 14.72
C PRO A 212 -9.33 18.46 13.74
N ALA A 213 -8.80 18.52 12.51
CA ALA A 213 -9.02 17.48 11.52
C ALA A 213 -8.31 16.16 11.92
N VAL A 214 -7.09 16.25 12.44
CA VAL A 214 -6.37 15.08 12.99
C VAL A 214 -7.18 14.38 14.07
N ALA A 215 -7.71 15.13 15.04
CA ALA A 215 -8.48 14.58 16.14
C ALA A 215 -9.72 13.83 15.64
N ARG A 216 -10.46 14.41 14.68
CA ARG A 216 -11.65 13.81 14.07
C ARG A 216 -11.31 12.51 13.34
N ASP A 217 -10.26 12.52 12.51
CA ASP A 217 -9.91 11.35 11.70
C ASP A 217 -9.41 10.19 12.56
N LEU A 218 -8.63 10.48 13.61
CA LEU A 218 -8.20 9.49 14.59
C LEU A 218 -9.38 8.93 15.39
N GLU A 219 -10.37 9.75 15.74
CA GLU A 219 -11.56 9.28 16.44
C GLU A 219 -12.33 8.27 15.59
N VAL A 220 -12.51 8.56 14.28
CA VAL A 220 -13.18 7.64 13.35
C VAL A 220 -12.38 6.36 13.20
N TYR A 221 -11.07 6.47 12.98
CA TYR A 221 -10.16 5.31 12.87
C TYR A 221 -10.25 4.39 14.08
N LEU A 222 -10.17 4.95 15.30
CA LEU A 222 -10.23 4.19 16.56
C LEU A 222 -11.58 3.49 16.79
N LYS A 223 -12.68 4.02 16.22
CA LYS A 223 -14.00 3.37 16.28
C LYS A 223 -14.11 2.19 15.31
N MET A 224 -13.39 2.24 14.19
CA MET A 224 -13.49 1.26 13.11
C MET A 224 -12.50 0.10 13.26
N ASP A 225 -11.32 0.33 13.85
CA ASP A 225 -10.27 -0.68 13.94
C ASP A 225 -10.59 -1.72 15.01
N THR A 226 -10.60 -3.00 14.59
CA THR A 226 -10.74 -4.15 15.48
C THR A 226 -9.47 -4.41 16.31
N HIS A 227 -8.31 -3.94 15.86
CA HIS A 227 -7.02 -4.01 16.57
C HIS A 227 -6.78 -2.78 17.44
N LYS A 228 -7.69 -2.51 18.37
CA LYS A 228 -7.74 -1.28 19.19
C LYS A 228 -6.40 -0.87 19.81
N GLU A 229 -5.54 -1.82 20.15
CA GLU A 229 -4.26 -1.52 20.78
C GLU A 229 -3.25 -0.94 19.78
N PHE A 230 -3.20 -1.50 18.55
CA PHE A 230 -2.37 -0.95 17.48
C PHE A 230 -2.86 0.44 17.08
N ALA A 231 -4.17 0.59 16.88
CA ALA A 231 -4.82 1.86 16.53
C ALA A 231 -4.52 2.95 17.57
N ARG A 232 -4.63 2.64 18.87
CA ARG A 232 -4.29 3.57 19.96
C ARG A 232 -2.82 3.99 19.91
N ARG A 233 -1.90 3.03 19.81
CA ARG A 233 -0.46 3.34 19.71
C ARG A 233 -0.15 4.27 18.51
N MET A 234 -0.84 4.09 17.40
CA MET A 234 -0.66 4.96 16.23
C MET A 234 -1.24 6.35 16.45
N ALA A 235 -2.42 6.45 17.06
CA ALA A 235 -3.03 7.73 17.44
C ALA A 235 -2.18 8.49 18.45
N ASP A 236 -1.73 7.81 19.52
CA ASP A 236 -0.85 8.39 20.55
C ASP A 236 0.44 8.93 19.93
N LYS A 237 1.02 8.19 18.99
CA LYS A 237 2.23 8.61 18.29
C LYS A 237 2.02 9.87 17.47
N ILE A 238 0.92 9.98 16.71
CA ILE A 238 0.58 11.17 15.93
C ILE A 238 0.38 12.38 16.87
N GLN A 239 -0.35 12.20 17.96
CA GLN A 239 -0.58 13.25 18.95
C GLN A 239 0.73 13.70 19.60
N GLN A 240 1.61 12.76 19.95
CA GLN A 240 2.92 13.08 20.52
C GLN A 240 3.82 13.85 19.55
N GLU A 241 3.84 13.47 18.28
CA GLU A 241 4.59 14.18 17.24
C GLU A 241 4.07 15.61 17.05
N MET A 242 2.74 15.80 17.06
CA MET A 242 2.13 17.14 16.99
C MET A 242 2.47 18.02 18.19
N ALA A 243 2.46 17.46 19.40
CA ALA A 243 2.83 18.20 20.62
C ALA A 243 4.30 18.62 20.57
N GLN A 244 5.20 17.75 20.09
CA GLN A 244 6.62 18.07 19.92
C GLN A 244 6.85 19.18 18.90
N ASP A 245 6.14 19.12 17.75
CA ASP A 245 6.23 20.17 16.72
C ASP A 245 5.73 21.52 17.22
N THR A 246 4.64 21.54 18.01
CA THR A 246 4.12 22.75 18.64
C THR A 246 5.11 23.31 19.66
N ALA A 247 5.68 22.48 20.52
CA ALA A 247 6.67 22.90 21.51
C ALA A 247 7.95 23.44 20.82
N ALA A 248 8.42 22.78 19.76
CA ALA A 248 9.56 23.24 18.99
C ALA A 248 9.31 24.61 18.33
N ALA A 249 8.10 24.81 17.78
CA ALA A 249 7.70 26.09 17.19
C ALA A 249 7.64 27.22 18.22
N VAL A 250 7.12 26.95 19.44
CA VAL A 250 7.11 27.91 20.54
C VAL A 250 8.54 28.29 20.98
N ILE A 251 9.42 27.29 21.14
CA ILE A 251 10.82 27.53 21.52
C ILE A 251 11.54 28.35 20.43
N ALA A 252 11.31 28.05 19.13
CA ALA A 252 11.89 28.83 18.05
C ALA A 252 11.42 30.28 18.00
N ALA A 253 10.16 30.55 18.38
CA ALA A 253 9.57 31.89 18.43
C ALA A 253 10.06 32.74 19.63
N ILE A 254 10.58 32.10 20.70
CA ILE A 254 11.06 32.75 21.93
C ILE A 254 12.58 32.99 21.87
N ARG A 255 13.31 32.33 20.95
CA ARG A 255 14.75 32.61 20.79
C ARG A 255 14.94 33.93 20.05
N PRO A 256 15.67 34.90 20.67
CA PRO A 256 15.99 36.18 20.05
C PRO A 256 16.91 36.02 18.86
#